data_0a7e8cd6e467d049a2a945c20ef7b6b2
#
_entry.id   0a7e8cd6e467d049a2a945c20ef7b6b2
#
_cell.length_a   1.000
_cell.length_b   1.000
_cell.length_c   1.000
_cell.angle_alpha   90.00
_cell.angle_beta   90.00
_cell.angle_gamma   90.00
#
_symmetry.space_group_name_H-M   'P 1'
#
loop_
_entity.id
_entity.type
_entity.pdbx_description
1 polymer ?
#
loop_
_entity_poly.entity_id
_entity_poly.type
_entity_poly.pdbx_seq_one_letter_code
_entity_poly.pdbx_strand_id
1 'polypeptide(L)'
;GFKMKPGQTADESKIEKVFVLHKKSSDRLIELLENIPIQYASLADDIIRYGKQVISYQLSDSIYISLTDHIYNLIRLKEEGISINNRLTWEIKRFYPNEYAVGEHAVRLIESKTQFSLNEAEISNIAMHFINAQINDDSEKMEDIELLTQKIKDIISLIRIHNRVHIDENSLAFDRFVTHLRFFFKRIENKEIVEGVGNPLLVHVIDKYPKAYETTRLIGEYLNKTLYDDEQLYLTLHVQKLIDQ
;
A
#
# COMPACT_ATOMS: atom_id res chain seq x y z
N GLY A 1 24.95 -3.36 -21.16
CA GLY A 1 24.48 -2.16 -21.83
C GLY A 1 25.56 -1.58 -22.74
N PHE A 2 25.16 -1.21 -23.93
CA PHE A 2 26.06 -0.52 -24.85
C PHE A 2 26.38 0.84 -24.25
N LYS A 3 27.65 1.13 -23.95
CA LYS A 3 28.12 2.46 -23.54
C LYS A 3 28.10 3.38 -24.77
N MET A 4 26.88 3.85 -25.11
CA MET A 4 26.71 4.86 -26.17
C MET A 4 27.01 6.26 -25.63
N LYS A 5 27.67 7.07 -26.44
CA LYS A 5 27.89 8.49 -26.13
C LYS A 5 26.68 9.31 -26.58
N PRO A 6 26.37 10.42 -25.89
CA PRO A 6 25.33 11.35 -26.35
C PRO A 6 25.52 11.72 -27.82
N GLY A 7 24.45 11.65 -28.62
CA GLY A 7 24.48 11.98 -30.07
C GLY A 7 24.76 10.79 -31.00
N GLN A 8 24.98 9.58 -30.48
CA GLN A 8 25.07 8.37 -31.30
C GLN A 8 23.66 7.79 -31.55
N THR A 9 23.40 7.36 -32.76
CA THR A 9 22.14 6.70 -33.13
C THR A 9 22.12 5.27 -32.58
N ALA A 10 21.08 4.94 -31.80
CA ALA A 10 20.89 3.58 -31.29
C ALA A 10 20.55 2.63 -32.45
N ASP A 11 21.11 1.43 -32.41
CA ASP A 11 20.72 0.35 -33.31
C ASP A 11 19.41 -0.26 -32.79
N GLU A 12 18.30 0.11 -33.42
CA GLU A 12 16.96 -0.30 -33.01
C GLU A 12 16.77 -1.81 -32.93
N SER A 13 17.51 -2.57 -33.75
CA SER A 13 17.46 -4.05 -33.75
C SER A 13 18.00 -4.67 -32.46
N LYS A 14 18.75 -3.89 -31.68
CA LYS A 14 19.36 -4.29 -30.39
C LYS A 14 18.62 -3.73 -29.17
N ILE A 15 17.53 -3.00 -29.40
CA ILE A 15 16.71 -2.48 -28.33
C ILE A 15 15.77 -3.58 -27.85
N GLU A 16 16.00 -4.10 -26.67
CA GLU A 16 15.13 -5.10 -26.05
C GLU A 16 13.88 -4.45 -25.46
N LYS A 17 14.02 -3.25 -24.86
CA LYS A 17 12.92 -2.56 -24.18
C LYS A 17 13.16 -1.05 -24.12
N VAL A 18 12.06 -0.27 -24.19
CA VAL A 18 12.08 1.20 -24.06
C VAL A 18 11.17 1.59 -22.91
N PHE A 19 11.71 2.33 -21.93
CA PHE A 19 10.95 2.92 -20.82
C PHE A 19 10.74 4.41 -21.14
N VAL A 20 9.48 4.84 -21.14
CA VAL A 20 9.11 6.25 -21.31
C VAL A 20 8.59 6.75 -19.97
N LEU A 21 9.39 7.55 -19.29
CA LEU A 21 9.13 8.06 -17.95
C LEU A 21 9.36 9.58 -17.89
N HIS A 22 8.75 10.24 -16.93
CA HIS A 22 9.10 11.63 -16.62
C HIS A 22 10.56 11.73 -16.18
N LYS A 23 11.22 12.85 -16.50
CA LYS A 23 12.67 13.03 -16.31
C LYS A 23 13.16 12.61 -14.91
N LYS A 24 12.49 13.08 -13.85
CA LYS A 24 12.87 12.76 -12.46
C LYS A 24 12.79 11.25 -12.14
N SER A 25 11.82 10.55 -12.70
CA SER A 25 11.66 9.10 -12.53
C SER A 25 12.67 8.35 -13.38
N SER A 26 13.01 8.84 -14.58
CA SER A 26 14.06 8.28 -15.42
C SER A 26 15.41 8.31 -14.75
N ASP A 27 15.81 9.45 -14.17
CA ASP A 27 17.11 9.59 -13.49
C ASP A 27 17.24 8.60 -12.32
N ARG A 28 16.18 8.45 -11.52
CA ARG A 28 16.15 7.50 -10.41
C ARG A 28 16.16 6.03 -10.88
N LEU A 29 15.46 5.70 -11.96
CA LEU A 29 15.49 4.35 -12.51
C LEU A 29 16.88 4.00 -13.04
N ILE A 30 17.57 4.94 -13.69
CA ILE A 30 18.96 4.76 -14.16
C ILE A 30 19.87 4.47 -12.98
N GLU A 31 19.80 5.25 -11.91
CA GLU A 31 20.58 5.06 -10.67
C GLU A 31 20.30 3.67 -10.05
N LEU A 32 19.04 3.25 -10.01
CA LEU A 32 18.66 1.93 -9.52
C LEU A 32 19.31 0.81 -10.36
N LEU A 33 19.28 0.95 -11.68
CA LEU A 33 19.82 -0.04 -12.63
C LEU A 33 21.35 -0.10 -12.67
N GLU A 34 22.06 0.81 -12.01
CA GLU A 34 23.49 0.64 -11.76
C GLU A 34 23.80 -0.53 -10.84
N ASN A 35 22.87 -0.87 -9.95
CA ASN A 35 23.01 -1.88 -8.92
C ASN A 35 22.09 -3.10 -9.10
N ILE A 36 21.03 -2.97 -9.89
CA ILE A 36 20.04 -4.01 -10.11
C ILE A 36 20.08 -4.48 -11.57
N PRO A 37 20.19 -5.81 -11.82
CA PRO A 37 20.16 -6.33 -13.18
C PRO A 37 18.89 -5.95 -13.93
N ILE A 38 19.04 -5.55 -15.21
CA ILE A 38 17.96 -5.04 -16.07
C ILE A 38 16.77 -6.01 -16.19
N GLN A 39 17.00 -7.30 -16.04
CA GLN A 39 15.96 -8.32 -16.10
C GLN A 39 14.83 -8.10 -15.09
N TYR A 40 15.12 -7.55 -13.91
CA TYR A 40 14.11 -7.24 -12.89
C TYR A 40 13.26 -6.04 -13.29
N ALA A 41 13.84 -5.02 -13.92
CA ALA A 41 13.09 -3.91 -14.49
C ALA A 41 12.20 -4.36 -15.66
N SER A 42 12.69 -5.30 -16.48
CA SER A 42 11.90 -5.90 -17.56
C SER A 42 10.70 -6.67 -17.00
N LEU A 43 10.91 -7.43 -15.94
CA LEU A 43 9.85 -8.17 -15.27
C LEU A 43 8.82 -7.24 -14.61
N ALA A 44 9.31 -6.19 -13.94
CA ALA A 44 8.44 -5.15 -13.37
C ALA A 44 7.57 -4.47 -14.44
N ASP A 45 8.16 -4.12 -15.61
CA ASP A 45 7.40 -3.51 -16.71
C ASP A 45 6.32 -4.45 -17.26
N ASP A 46 6.60 -5.75 -17.40
CA ASP A 46 5.59 -6.72 -17.83
C ASP A 46 4.40 -6.76 -16.85
N ILE A 47 4.68 -6.74 -15.56
CA ILE A 47 3.66 -6.69 -14.49
C ILE A 47 2.90 -5.36 -14.52
N ILE A 48 3.61 -4.23 -14.63
CA ILE A 48 2.99 -2.89 -14.68
C ILE A 48 2.09 -2.76 -15.92
N ARG A 49 2.51 -3.29 -17.05
CA ARG A 49 1.73 -3.27 -18.28
C ARG A 49 0.43 -4.07 -18.16
N TYR A 50 0.48 -5.22 -17.51
CA TYR A 50 -0.72 -5.97 -17.16
C TYR A 50 -1.61 -5.18 -16.19
N GLY A 51 -1.01 -4.59 -15.14
CA GLY A 51 -1.74 -3.76 -14.18
C GLY A 51 -2.48 -2.60 -14.83
N LYS A 52 -1.87 -1.91 -15.79
CA LYS A 52 -2.50 -0.83 -16.56
C LYS A 52 -3.71 -1.26 -17.39
N GLN A 53 -3.90 -2.56 -17.65
CA GLN A 53 -5.08 -3.09 -18.34
C GLN A 53 -6.22 -3.45 -17.36
N VAL A 54 -5.87 -3.76 -16.11
CA VAL A 54 -6.82 -4.23 -15.09
C VAL A 54 -7.31 -3.09 -14.23
N ILE A 55 -6.41 -2.13 -13.92
CA ILE A 55 -6.65 -1.02 -13.01
C ILE A 55 -7.18 0.19 -13.80
N SER A 56 -8.22 0.84 -13.27
CA SER A 56 -8.91 1.95 -13.96
C SER A 56 -8.28 3.33 -13.73
N TYR A 57 -7.35 3.46 -12.78
CA TYR A 57 -6.67 4.73 -12.48
C TYR A 57 -5.26 4.79 -13.08
N GLN A 58 -4.71 6.00 -13.18
CA GLN A 58 -3.35 6.18 -13.67
C GLN A 58 -2.32 5.85 -12.59
N LEU A 59 -1.20 5.27 -13.03
CA LEU A 59 -0.08 4.91 -12.17
C LEU A 59 1.06 5.90 -12.31
N SER A 60 1.61 6.31 -11.18
CA SER A 60 2.85 7.10 -11.12
C SER A 60 4.02 6.30 -11.68
N ASP A 61 4.91 6.96 -12.40
CA ASP A 61 6.17 6.38 -12.87
C ASP A 61 7.05 5.83 -11.73
N SER A 62 6.84 6.28 -10.49
CA SER A 62 7.54 5.74 -9.32
C SER A 62 7.36 4.24 -9.13
N ILE A 63 6.29 3.66 -9.69
CA ILE A 63 6.03 2.21 -9.61
C ILE A 63 7.13 1.41 -10.31
N TYR A 64 7.72 1.93 -11.40
CA TYR A 64 8.83 1.25 -12.08
C TYR A 64 10.04 1.07 -11.16
N ILE A 65 10.31 2.06 -10.32
CA ILE A 65 11.41 2.03 -9.36
C ILE A 65 11.06 1.10 -8.19
N SER A 66 9.93 1.34 -7.54
CA SER A 66 9.55 0.62 -6.33
C SER A 66 9.28 -0.87 -6.57
N LEU A 67 8.67 -1.22 -7.70
CA LEU A 67 8.39 -2.62 -8.03
C LEU A 67 9.66 -3.35 -8.50
N THR A 68 10.54 -2.69 -9.26
CA THR A 68 11.85 -3.27 -9.65
C THR A 68 12.70 -3.59 -8.43
N ASP A 69 12.80 -2.65 -7.50
CA ASP A 69 13.52 -2.85 -6.24
C ASP A 69 12.91 -3.97 -5.41
N HIS A 70 11.57 -3.98 -5.28
CA HIS A 70 10.87 -5.04 -4.55
C HIS A 70 11.14 -6.43 -5.13
N ILE A 71 11.00 -6.61 -6.46
CA ILE A 71 11.22 -7.92 -7.11
C ILE A 71 12.68 -8.39 -6.92
N TYR A 72 13.64 -7.49 -7.07
CA TYR A 72 15.05 -7.80 -6.84
C TYR A 72 15.31 -8.26 -5.41
N ASN A 73 14.83 -7.51 -4.42
CA ASN A 73 15.00 -7.84 -3.01
C ASN A 73 14.23 -9.11 -2.63
N LEU A 74 13.04 -9.34 -3.18
CA LEU A 74 12.27 -10.56 -2.99
C LEU A 74 13.06 -11.80 -3.42
N ILE A 75 13.65 -11.78 -4.63
CA ILE A 75 14.42 -12.91 -5.14
C ILE A 75 15.66 -13.14 -4.29
N ARG A 76 16.39 -12.08 -3.92
CA ARG A 76 17.56 -12.17 -3.05
C ARG A 76 17.21 -12.79 -1.69
N LEU A 77 16.12 -12.36 -1.05
CA LEU A 77 15.66 -12.93 0.22
C LEU A 77 15.27 -14.40 0.09
N LYS A 78 14.67 -14.78 -1.04
CA LYS A 78 14.34 -16.19 -1.33
C LYS A 78 15.58 -17.04 -1.51
N GLU A 79 16.63 -16.53 -2.16
CA GLU A 79 17.94 -17.20 -2.25
C GLU A 79 18.57 -17.41 -0.87
N GLU A 80 18.36 -16.49 0.05
CA GLU A 80 18.79 -16.57 1.46
C GLU A 80 17.86 -17.43 2.34
N GLY A 81 16.77 -17.98 1.79
CA GLY A 81 15.77 -18.78 2.51
C GLY A 81 14.85 -17.98 3.43
N ILE A 82 14.80 -16.64 3.25
CA ILE A 82 13.98 -15.72 4.06
C ILE A 82 12.62 -15.55 3.38
N SER A 83 11.55 -15.62 4.17
CA SER A 83 10.19 -15.37 3.72
C SER A 83 9.56 -14.22 4.50
N ILE A 84 9.03 -13.25 3.79
CA ILE A 84 8.32 -12.11 4.40
C ILE A 84 6.83 -12.44 4.46
N ASN A 85 6.20 -12.17 5.59
CA ASN A 85 4.76 -12.30 5.76
C ASN A 85 4.09 -10.93 5.67
N ASN A 86 3.01 -10.84 4.89
CA ASN A 86 2.13 -9.68 4.88
C ASN A 86 0.86 -10.03 5.66
N ARG A 87 0.57 -9.27 6.72
CA ARG A 87 -0.60 -9.50 7.56
C ARG A 87 -1.85 -8.78 7.06
N LEU A 88 -1.76 -8.02 5.96
CA LEU A 88 -2.86 -7.27 5.35
C LEU A 88 -3.46 -8.01 4.13
N THR A 89 -3.12 -9.27 3.93
CA THR A 89 -3.56 -10.05 2.74
C THR A 89 -5.08 -10.07 2.60
N TRP A 90 -5.80 -10.28 3.70
CA TRP A 90 -7.25 -10.32 3.68
C TRP A 90 -7.86 -8.97 3.30
N GLU A 91 -7.36 -7.88 3.89
CA GLU A 91 -7.83 -6.52 3.65
C GLU A 91 -7.56 -6.09 2.19
N ILE A 92 -6.37 -6.35 1.69
CA ILE A 92 -6.01 -6.02 0.31
C ILE A 92 -6.88 -6.81 -0.67
N LYS A 93 -7.08 -8.10 -0.45
CA LYS A 93 -7.94 -8.94 -1.28
C LYS A 93 -9.38 -8.44 -1.32
N ARG A 94 -9.89 -7.96 -0.19
CA ARG A 94 -11.27 -7.49 -0.06
C ARG A 94 -11.49 -6.09 -0.63
N PHE A 95 -10.58 -5.16 -0.35
CA PHE A 95 -10.79 -3.74 -0.66
C PHE A 95 -10.12 -3.30 -1.97
N TYR A 96 -9.17 -4.09 -2.48
CA TYR A 96 -8.43 -3.84 -3.71
C TYR A 96 -8.38 -5.08 -4.60
N PRO A 97 -9.55 -5.60 -5.00
CA PRO A 97 -9.61 -6.85 -5.77
C PRO A 97 -8.87 -6.77 -7.10
N ASN A 98 -8.84 -5.62 -7.75
CA ASN A 98 -8.14 -5.43 -9.02
C ASN A 98 -6.62 -5.46 -8.82
N GLU A 99 -6.12 -4.75 -7.83
CA GLU A 99 -4.69 -4.73 -7.49
C GLU A 99 -4.24 -6.10 -6.96
N TYR A 100 -5.10 -6.78 -6.20
CA TYR A 100 -4.84 -8.14 -5.76
C TYR A 100 -4.74 -9.12 -6.95
N ALA A 101 -5.62 -9.00 -7.94
CA ALA A 101 -5.55 -9.79 -9.18
C ALA A 101 -4.26 -9.51 -9.97
N VAL A 102 -3.78 -8.26 -9.97
CA VAL A 102 -2.46 -7.92 -10.54
C VAL A 102 -1.35 -8.59 -9.75
N GLY A 103 -1.42 -8.60 -8.43
CA GLY A 103 -0.48 -9.31 -7.55
C GLY A 103 -0.45 -10.81 -7.84
N GLU A 104 -1.61 -11.46 -8.01
CA GLU A 104 -1.69 -12.88 -8.39
C GLU A 104 -1.03 -13.17 -9.74
N HIS A 105 -1.27 -12.30 -10.72
CA HIS A 105 -0.61 -12.42 -12.02
C HIS A 105 0.90 -12.27 -11.90
N ALA A 106 1.34 -11.27 -11.14
CA ALA A 106 2.74 -10.98 -10.91
C ALA A 106 3.48 -12.15 -10.25
N VAL A 107 2.89 -12.73 -9.20
CA VAL A 107 3.46 -13.91 -8.51
C VAL A 107 3.64 -15.06 -9.49
N ARG A 108 2.60 -15.42 -10.26
CA ARG A 108 2.71 -16.47 -11.29
C ARG A 108 3.81 -16.18 -12.31
N LEU A 109 3.94 -14.92 -12.75
CA LEU A 109 4.95 -14.52 -13.72
C LEU A 109 6.36 -14.63 -13.12
N ILE A 110 6.57 -14.14 -11.88
CA ILE A 110 7.86 -14.25 -11.19
C ILE A 110 8.24 -15.70 -10.98
N GLU A 111 7.34 -16.55 -10.49
CA GLU A 111 7.57 -17.99 -10.29
C GLU A 111 7.99 -18.67 -11.61
N SER A 112 7.33 -18.34 -12.72
CA SER A 112 7.65 -18.89 -14.04
C SER A 112 9.04 -18.52 -14.55
N LYS A 113 9.58 -17.36 -14.11
CA LYS A 113 10.88 -16.84 -14.55
C LYS A 113 12.01 -17.20 -13.60
N THR A 114 11.72 -17.45 -12.33
CA THR A 114 12.74 -17.63 -11.28
C THR A 114 12.77 -19.04 -10.69
N GLN A 115 11.75 -19.85 -10.92
CA GLN A 115 11.54 -21.18 -10.35
C GLN A 115 11.41 -21.19 -8.81
N PHE A 116 11.31 -20.03 -8.17
CA PHE A 116 11.00 -19.93 -6.74
C PHE A 116 9.48 -20.02 -6.54
N SER A 117 9.05 -20.74 -5.50
CA SER A 117 7.67 -20.67 -5.03
C SER A 117 7.49 -19.51 -4.06
N LEU A 118 6.50 -18.69 -4.32
CA LEU A 118 6.16 -17.50 -3.53
C LEU A 118 4.92 -17.77 -2.67
N ASN A 119 4.85 -17.15 -1.51
CA ASN A 119 3.68 -17.28 -0.64
C ASN A 119 2.59 -16.25 -1.01
N GLU A 120 1.37 -16.45 -0.51
CA GLU A 120 0.23 -15.55 -0.76
C GLU A 120 0.50 -14.10 -0.27
N ALA A 121 1.36 -13.92 0.71
CA ALA A 121 1.74 -12.60 1.19
C ALA A 121 2.37 -11.73 0.09
N GLU A 122 3.11 -12.34 -0.86
CA GLU A 122 3.74 -11.58 -1.95
C GLU A 122 2.71 -11.04 -2.95
N ILE A 123 1.55 -11.69 -3.09
CA ILE A 123 0.43 -11.15 -3.87
C ILE A 123 0.05 -9.77 -3.33
N SER A 124 -0.10 -9.69 -2.01
CA SER A 124 -0.48 -8.46 -1.33
C SER A 124 0.64 -7.43 -1.30
N ASN A 125 1.90 -7.86 -1.15
CA ASN A 125 3.04 -6.97 -1.22
C ASN A 125 3.12 -6.26 -2.57
N ILE A 126 2.96 -7.01 -3.66
CA ILE A 126 2.95 -6.46 -5.02
C ILE A 126 1.72 -5.56 -5.24
N ALA A 127 0.53 -6.00 -4.82
CA ALA A 127 -0.68 -5.18 -4.90
C ALA A 127 -0.51 -3.81 -4.21
N MET A 128 0.18 -3.76 -3.07
CA MET A 128 0.47 -2.51 -2.37
C MET A 128 1.30 -1.53 -3.19
N HIS A 129 2.22 -2.00 -4.04
CA HIS A 129 2.96 -1.11 -4.95
C HIS A 129 2.03 -0.40 -5.93
N PHE A 130 1.00 -1.09 -6.44
CA PHE A 130 -0.01 -0.49 -7.32
C PHE A 130 -0.90 0.49 -6.56
N ILE A 131 -1.37 0.13 -5.38
CA ILE A 131 -2.18 1.02 -4.52
C ILE A 131 -1.42 2.31 -4.21
N ASN A 132 -0.14 2.21 -3.85
CA ASN A 132 0.70 3.37 -3.52
C ASN A 132 1.09 4.21 -4.74
N ALA A 133 1.05 3.64 -5.94
CA ALA A 133 1.40 4.32 -7.18
C ALA A 133 0.20 5.02 -7.84
N GLN A 134 -0.97 4.99 -7.23
CA GLN A 134 -2.15 5.67 -7.76
C GLN A 134 -1.87 7.17 -7.89
N ILE A 135 -1.91 7.69 -9.14
CA ILE A 135 -1.95 9.12 -9.38
C ILE A 135 -3.41 9.55 -9.22
N ASN A 136 -3.64 10.46 -8.31
CA ASN A 136 -4.89 11.17 -8.25
C ASN A 136 -4.74 12.40 -9.17
N ASP A 137 -5.48 12.41 -10.27
CA ASP A 137 -5.33 13.36 -11.38
C ASP A 137 -5.93 14.76 -11.11
N ASP A 138 -6.36 15.03 -9.89
CA ASP A 138 -6.87 16.31 -9.48
C ASP A 138 -5.81 17.08 -8.69
N SER A 139 -5.45 18.25 -9.16
CA SER A 139 -4.65 19.24 -8.41
C SER A 139 -5.28 19.62 -7.06
N GLU A 140 -6.56 19.34 -6.87
CA GLU A 140 -7.26 19.40 -5.59
C GLU A 140 -6.78 18.34 -4.58
N LYS A 141 -6.18 17.24 -5.03
CA LYS A 141 -5.81 16.08 -4.18
C LYS A 141 -4.39 16.09 -3.63
N MET A 142 -3.53 17.03 -4.00
CA MET A 142 -2.30 17.27 -3.22
C MET A 142 -2.63 17.88 -1.86
N GLU A 143 -3.64 18.75 -1.80
CA GLU A 143 -4.24 19.22 -0.53
C GLU A 143 -4.86 18.05 0.25
N ASP A 144 -5.52 17.10 -0.42
CA ASP A 144 -6.12 15.92 0.21
C ASP A 144 -5.09 14.99 0.86
N ILE A 145 -3.90 14.81 0.27
CA ILE A 145 -2.85 13.97 0.85
C ILE A 145 -2.22 14.62 2.08
N GLU A 146 -1.96 15.94 2.04
CA GLU A 146 -1.50 16.69 3.21
C GLU A 146 -2.55 16.70 4.31
N LEU A 147 -3.81 16.95 3.96
CA LEU A 147 -4.94 16.95 4.88
C LEU A 147 -5.16 15.55 5.49
N LEU A 148 -5.10 14.49 4.67
CA LEU A 148 -5.19 13.11 5.14
C LEU A 148 -4.07 12.76 6.10
N THR A 149 -2.84 13.13 5.75
CA THR A 149 -1.67 12.91 6.62
C THR A 149 -1.81 13.67 7.94
N GLN A 150 -2.32 14.90 7.90
CA GLN A 150 -2.57 15.68 9.10
C GLN A 150 -3.65 15.05 9.97
N LYS A 151 -4.77 14.63 9.39
CA LYS A 151 -5.86 13.92 10.11
C LYS A 151 -5.35 12.65 10.80
N ILE A 152 -4.50 11.87 10.13
CA ILE A 152 -3.90 10.67 10.73
C ILE A 152 -3.02 11.04 11.92
N LYS A 153 -2.16 12.07 11.79
CA LYS A 153 -1.31 12.56 12.89
C LYS A 153 -2.13 13.06 14.07
N ASP A 154 -3.20 13.78 13.82
CA ASP A 154 -4.09 14.31 14.86
C ASP A 154 -4.80 13.17 15.60
N ILE A 155 -5.28 12.14 14.90
CA ILE A 155 -5.88 10.96 15.51
C ILE A 155 -4.86 10.21 16.38
N ILE A 156 -3.63 10.03 15.91
CA ILE A 156 -2.56 9.41 16.70
C ILE A 156 -2.28 10.23 17.95
N SER A 157 -2.21 11.54 17.83
CA SER A 157 -2.00 12.47 18.96
C SER A 157 -3.16 12.40 19.95
N LEU A 158 -4.40 12.32 19.46
CA LEU A 158 -5.59 12.15 20.29
C LEU A 158 -5.52 10.86 21.11
N ILE A 159 -5.17 9.73 20.46
CA ILE A 159 -5.02 8.43 21.15
C ILE A 159 -3.96 8.53 22.24
N ARG A 160 -2.78 9.11 21.95
CA ARG A 160 -1.69 9.29 22.91
C ARG A 160 -2.11 10.10 24.13
N ILE A 161 -2.73 11.25 23.88
CA ILE A 161 -3.11 12.20 24.93
C ILE A 161 -4.23 11.62 25.79
N HIS A 162 -5.28 11.10 25.16
CA HIS A 162 -6.44 10.58 25.88
C HIS A 162 -6.11 9.38 26.75
N ASN A 163 -5.29 8.44 26.23
CA ASN A 163 -4.94 7.22 26.96
C ASN A 163 -3.67 7.35 27.78
N ARG A 164 -2.91 8.46 27.64
CA ARG A 164 -1.62 8.70 28.30
C ARG A 164 -0.61 7.59 28.03
N VAL A 165 -0.54 7.12 26.79
CA VAL A 165 0.35 6.06 26.34
C VAL A 165 1.39 6.58 25.36
N HIS A 166 2.54 5.92 25.35
CA HIS A 166 3.50 6.06 24.27
C HIS A 166 3.14 5.04 23.19
N ILE A 167 3.03 5.48 21.94
CA ILE A 167 2.78 4.60 20.80
C ILE A 167 4.10 4.42 20.06
N ASP A 168 4.54 3.16 19.92
CA ASP A 168 5.69 2.83 19.09
C ASP A 168 5.28 2.88 17.60
N GLU A 169 5.75 3.92 16.91
CA GLU A 169 5.48 4.14 15.48
C GLU A 169 6.15 3.10 14.57
N ASN A 170 7.10 2.31 15.09
CA ASN A 170 7.73 1.21 14.36
C ASN A 170 7.03 -0.14 14.58
N SER A 171 5.95 -0.15 15.36
CA SER A 171 5.22 -1.38 15.67
C SER A 171 4.29 -1.78 14.54
N LEU A 172 4.07 -3.09 14.40
CA LEU A 172 3.08 -3.65 13.46
C LEU A 172 1.64 -3.18 13.76
N ALA A 173 1.34 -2.90 15.04
CA ALA A 173 0.03 -2.40 15.41
C ALA A 173 -0.19 -0.98 14.88
N PHE A 174 0.87 -0.15 14.92
CA PHE A 174 0.86 1.19 14.34
C PHE A 174 0.67 1.15 12.82
N ASP A 175 1.48 0.36 12.09
CA ASP A 175 1.37 0.24 10.63
C ASP A 175 -0.03 -0.19 10.19
N ARG A 176 -0.62 -1.16 10.92
CA ARG A 176 -1.98 -1.61 10.66
C ARG A 176 -3.00 -0.52 10.92
N PHE A 177 -2.88 0.18 12.04
CA PHE A 177 -3.80 1.26 12.39
C PHE A 177 -3.78 2.36 11.32
N VAL A 178 -2.59 2.83 10.91
CA VAL A 178 -2.44 3.84 9.86
C VAL A 178 -3.03 3.37 8.54
N THR A 179 -2.78 2.10 8.18
CA THR A 179 -3.35 1.51 6.97
C THR A 179 -4.88 1.49 7.02
N HIS A 180 -5.46 1.05 8.15
CA HIS A 180 -6.91 1.04 8.33
C HIS A 180 -7.53 2.44 8.30
N LEU A 181 -6.86 3.45 8.88
CA LEU A 181 -7.32 4.83 8.77
C LEU A 181 -7.35 5.32 7.32
N ARG A 182 -6.33 5.00 6.52
CA ARG A 182 -6.34 5.35 5.09
C ARG A 182 -7.51 4.74 4.35
N PHE A 183 -7.80 3.46 4.59
CA PHE A 183 -8.97 2.79 4.01
C PHE A 183 -10.29 3.39 4.50
N PHE A 184 -10.37 3.70 5.78
CA PHE A 184 -11.53 4.36 6.37
C PHE A 184 -11.79 5.71 5.70
N PHE A 185 -10.78 6.56 5.52
CA PHE A 185 -10.93 7.84 4.83
C PHE A 185 -11.34 7.67 3.38
N LYS A 186 -10.78 6.70 2.67
CA LYS A 186 -11.15 6.40 1.28
C LYS A 186 -12.63 6.01 1.15
N ARG A 187 -13.16 5.20 2.08
CA ARG A 187 -14.59 4.85 2.10
C ARG A 187 -15.48 6.04 2.36
N ILE A 188 -15.07 6.95 3.27
CA ILE A 188 -15.80 8.19 3.54
C ILE A 188 -15.87 9.06 2.28
N GLU A 189 -14.78 9.21 1.56
CA GLU A 189 -14.73 10.01 0.33
C GLU A 189 -15.61 9.44 -0.77
N ASN A 190 -15.57 8.13 -0.96
CA ASN A 190 -16.35 7.44 -1.99
C ASN A 190 -17.85 7.29 -1.64
N LYS A 191 -18.30 7.75 -0.46
CA LYS A 191 -19.66 7.52 0.05
C LYS A 191 -20.08 6.04 0.03
N GLU A 192 -19.13 5.14 0.14
CA GLU A 192 -19.34 3.68 0.18
C GLU A 192 -19.76 3.18 1.57
N ILE A 193 -20.12 4.11 2.46
CA ILE A 193 -20.57 3.80 3.81
C ILE A 193 -22.02 3.36 3.70
N VAL A 194 -22.24 2.06 3.80
CA VAL A 194 -23.59 1.48 3.86
C VAL A 194 -24.05 1.53 5.31
N GLU A 195 -25.23 2.10 5.55
CA GLU A 195 -25.92 1.91 6.83
C GLU A 195 -26.14 0.41 7.06
N GLY A 196 -25.24 -0.19 7.84
CA GLY A 196 -25.35 -1.60 8.19
C GLY A 196 -26.40 -1.84 9.27
N VAL A 197 -27.06 -2.96 9.21
CA VAL A 197 -27.79 -3.52 10.35
C VAL A 197 -26.79 -3.69 11.49
N GLY A 198 -27.09 -3.18 12.68
CA GLY A 198 -26.21 -3.12 13.84
C GLY A 198 -25.33 -4.37 14.03
N ASN A 199 -24.07 -4.17 14.35
CA ASN A 199 -23.12 -5.28 14.52
C ASN A 199 -23.17 -5.83 15.97
N PRO A 200 -23.65 -7.07 16.18
CA PRO A 200 -23.77 -7.65 17.54
C PRO A 200 -22.43 -7.74 18.29
N LEU A 201 -21.31 -7.78 17.56
CA LEU A 201 -19.97 -7.84 18.16
C LEU A 201 -19.56 -6.52 18.79
N LEU A 202 -20.12 -5.38 18.35
CA LEU A 202 -19.81 -4.08 18.90
C LEU A 202 -20.10 -4.01 20.39
N VAL A 203 -21.25 -4.50 20.83
CA VAL A 203 -21.63 -4.52 22.25
C VAL A 203 -20.57 -5.26 23.08
N HIS A 204 -20.10 -6.40 22.58
CA HIS A 204 -19.08 -7.20 23.27
C HIS A 204 -17.73 -6.46 23.35
N VAL A 205 -17.38 -5.72 22.30
CA VAL A 205 -16.13 -4.96 22.25
C VAL A 205 -16.20 -3.73 23.15
N ILE A 206 -17.35 -3.06 23.24
CA ILE A 206 -17.58 -1.94 24.16
C ILE A 206 -17.39 -2.40 25.62
N ASP A 207 -18.00 -3.51 25.99
CA ASP A 207 -17.89 -4.07 27.36
C ASP A 207 -16.46 -4.47 27.69
N LYS A 208 -15.74 -5.04 26.72
CA LYS A 208 -14.38 -5.54 26.92
C LYS A 208 -13.32 -4.45 26.91
N TYR A 209 -13.50 -3.41 26.08
CA TYR A 209 -12.51 -2.35 25.82
C TYR A 209 -13.11 -0.96 25.94
N PRO A 210 -13.69 -0.56 27.08
CA PRO A 210 -14.43 0.69 27.24
C PRO A 210 -13.56 1.94 26.98
N LYS A 211 -12.30 1.92 27.37
CA LYS A 211 -11.37 3.06 27.12
C LYS A 211 -11.06 3.24 25.63
N ALA A 212 -10.82 2.15 24.92
CA ALA A 212 -10.56 2.20 23.49
C ALA A 212 -11.82 2.65 22.73
N TYR A 213 -12.99 2.22 23.18
CA TYR A 213 -14.27 2.67 22.61
C TYR A 213 -14.50 4.17 22.84
N GLU A 214 -14.24 4.67 24.05
CA GLU A 214 -14.32 6.10 24.33
C GLU A 214 -13.38 6.90 23.41
N THR A 215 -12.15 6.43 23.21
CA THR A 215 -11.21 7.02 22.25
C THR A 215 -11.75 6.99 20.84
N THR A 216 -12.38 5.89 20.41
CA THR A 216 -13.01 5.77 19.08
C THR A 216 -14.14 6.79 18.91
N ARG A 217 -14.92 7.03 19.95
CA ARG A 217 -15.98 8.04 19.95
C ARG A 217 -15.39 9.45 19.76
N LEU A 218 -14.31 9.77 20.46
CA LEU A 218 -13.60 11.05 20.31
C LEU A 218 -13.01 11.22 18.89
N ILE A 219 -12.54 10.14 18.27
CA ILE A 219 -12.10 10.16 16.87
C ILE A 219 -13.29 10.55 15.94
N GLY A 220 -14.47 9.96 16.17
CA GLY A 220 -15.68 10.32 15.42
C GLY A 220 -16.05 11.80 15.60
N GLU A 221 -16.00 12.31 16.81
CA GLU A 221 -16.25 13.71 17.15
C GLU A 221 -15.22 14.64 16.45
N TYR A 222 -13.94 14.32 16.52
CA TYR A 222 -12.87 15.06 15.83
C TYR A 222 -13.10 15.13 14.32
N LEU A 223 -13.52 14.04 13.71
CA LEU A 223 -13.80 13.96 12.27
C LEU A 223 -15.13 14.61 11.89
N ASN A 224 -15.95 15.02 12.87
CA ASN A 224 -17.33 15.48 12.66
C ASN A 224 -18.13 14.50 11.80
N LYS A 225 -18.00 13.20 12.10
CA LYS A 225 -18.66 12.10 11.39
C LYS A 225 -19.33 11.14 12.36
N THR A 226 -20.51 10.68 11.98
CA THR A 226 -21.17 9.53 12.64
C THR A 226 -20.47 8.27 12.16
N LEU A 227 -19.84 7.55 13.09
CA LEU A 227 -19.24 6.25 12.80
C LEU A 227 -20.32 5.17 12.91
N TYR A 228 -20.42 4.31 11.90
CA TYR A 228 -21.33 3.16 11.93
C TYR A 228 -20.73 2.04 12.78
N ASP A 229 -21.54 1.08 13.18
CA ASP A 229 -21.16 0.02 14.12
C ASP A 229 -19.90 -0.74 13.70
N ASP A 230 -19.77 -1.08 12.42
CA ASP A 230 -18.58 -1.76 11.90
C ASP A 230 -17.33 -0.91 12.00
N GLU A 231 -17.44 0.39 11.79
CA GLU A 231 -16.33 1.33 11.90
C GLU A 231 -15.93 1.54 13.35
N GLN A 232 -16.91 1.67 14.24
CA GLN A 232 -16.68 1.74 15.68
C GLN A 232 -16.00 0.47 16.18
N LEU A 233 -16.48 -0.69 15.76
CA LEU A 233 -15.88 -1.99 16.10
C LEU A 233 -14.41 -2.07 15.66
N TYR A 234 -14.16 -1.76 14.38
CA TYR A 234 -12.82 -1.81 13.80
C TYR A 234 -11.85 -0.84 14.49
N LEU A 235 -12.23 0.42 14.59
CA LEU A 235 -11.38 1.43 15.24
C LEU A 235 -11.11 1.09 16.69
N THR A 236 -12.11 0.63 17.45
CA THR A 236 -11.93 0.25 18.84
C THR A 236 -10.91 -0.88 19.01
N LEU A 237 -10.97 -1.91 18.18
CA LEU A 237 -10.01 -3.01 18.23
C LEU A 237 -8.58 -2.58 17.88
N HIS A 238 -8.43 -1.65 16.93
CA HIS A 238 -7.12 -1.12 16.55
C HIS A 238 -6.56 -0.16 17.60
N VAL A 239 -7.39 0.72 18.14
CA VAL A 239 -7.03 1.61 19.26
C VAL A 239 -6.59 0.79 20.47
N GLN A 240 -7.33 -0.27 20.82
CA GLN A 240 -6.94 -1.15 21.94
C GLN A 240 -5.54 -1.75 21.73
N LYS A 241 -5.22 -2.21 20.51
CA LYS A 241 -3.88 -2.76 20.23
C LYS A 241 -2.76 -1.73 20.30
N LEU A 242 -3.06 -0.45 20.11
CA LEU A 242 -2.09 0.64 20.30
C LEU A 242 -1.93 1.00 21.78
N ILE A 243 -2.97 0.84 22.57
CA ILE A 243 -2.94 1.12 24.02
C ILE A 243 -2.20 0.02 24.78
N ASP A 244 -2.25 -1.22 24.29
CA ASP A 244 -1.64 -2.39 24.92
C ASP A 244 -0.13 -2.55 24.64
N GLN A 245 0.49 -1.61 23.93
CA GLN A 245 1.94 -1.60 23.68
C GLN A 245 2.70 -1.09 24.90
#